data_68cef53e57026ae2a7781c7422a300db
#
_entry.id   68cef53e57026ae2a7781c7422a300db
#
_cell.length_a   1.000
_cell.length_b   1.000
_cell.length_c   1.000
_cell.angle_alpha   90.00
_cell.angle_beta   90.00
_cell.angle_gamma   90.00
#
_symmetry.space_group_name_H-M   'P 1'
#
loop_
_entity.id
_entity.type
_entity.pdbx_description
1 polymer ?
#
loop_
_entity_poly.entity_id
_entity_poly.type
_entity_poly.pdbx_seq_one_letter_code
_entity_poly.pdbx_strand_id
1 'polypeptide(L)'
;LGADKFYEYQREFGFGDYTGIDLPGEAAGLLHSKESIGPTELATMSFGQTFNCTSIQVIAAFSSLINGGNLVKPHVVSQIVDADGNVVLENDTEVVRRVISEKTSAYMRTALKATVENGLAKKLQIDGYSIGCKTGTAEQGSRTNDDLWALSNMSYFPAENPKYIVFTVINQPSDYVEGVQTPTPMTKKLIEGIIKYDNLEPTQPVEDEANLSQNKTVTVADYTDSVIFDVIGDLDGKELTYKVVGNGNTVVNQVPKSGTTVDVGSEVILYVQRSEEDTGTVSVPNVVGKNYEQAETTLTNAGFTVAFEGDQSGTVTAQDPKYGVSVAKGSEVMLTLEIPEKTDTSTDTTGTQTTQ
;
A
#
# COMPACT_ATOMS: atom_id res chain seq x y z
N LEU A 1 27.30 0.66 13.66
CA LEU A 1 27.91 0.65 12.33
C LEU A 1 28.64 1.97 12.05
N GLY A 2 28.00 3.11 12.38
CA GLY A 2 28.50 4.45 12.11
C GLY A 2 28.21 4.94 10.69
N ALA A 3 28.28 6.28 10.49
CA ALA A 3 27.91 6.92 9.23
C ALA A 3 28.80 6.48 8.06
N ASP A 4 30.12 6.42 8.29
CA ASP A 4 31.08 6.03 7.26
C ASP A 4 30.78 4.64 6.68
N LYS A 5 30.57 3.67 7.56
CA LYS A 5 30.31 2.29 7.14
C LYS A 5 28.92 2.12 6.55
N PHE A 6 27.94 2.88 7.04
CA PHE A 6 26.60 2.91 6.47
C PHE A 6 26.63 3.44 5.03
N TYR A 7 27.32 4.57 4.79
CA TYR A 7 27.50 5.14 3.45
C TYR A 7 28.23 4.18 2.51
N GLU A 8 29.30 3.52 2.96
CA GLU A 8 30.00 2.51 2.17
C GLU A 8 29.06 1.40 1.72
N TYR A 9 28.26 0.84 2.63
CA TYR A 9 27.28 -0.20 2.27
C TYR A 9 26.18 0.30 1.33
N GLN A 10 25.68 1.54 1.48
CA GLN A 10 24.73 2.09 0.51
C GLN A 10 25.35 2.05 -0.91
N ARG A 11 26.61 2.46 -1.04
CA ARG A 11 27.32 2.45 -2.33
C ARG A 11 27.59 1.03 -2.83
N GLU A 12 27.99 0.13 -1.95
CA GLU A 12 28.22 -1.27 -2.29
C GLU A 12 26.95 -1.97 -2.78
N PHE A 13 25.80 -1.66 -2.23
CA PHE A 13 24.50 -2.13 -2.69
C PHE A 13 24.02 -1.46 -3.98
N GLY A 14 24.75 -0.48 -4.52
CA GLY A 14 24.44 0.18 -5.79
C GLY A 14 23.55 1.40 -5.70
N PHE A 15 23.22 1.87 -4.48
CA PHE A 15 22.44 3.11 -4.34
C PHE A 15 23.28 4.34 -4.70
N GLY A 16 22.63 5.31 -5.35
CA GLY A 16 23.24 6.55 -5.78
C GLY A 16 24.06 6.46 -7.08
N ASP A 17 24.06 5.31 -7.77
CA ASP A 17 24.67 5.08 -9.07
C ASP A 17 23.66 4.53 -10.07
N TYR A 18 23.95 4.61 -11.36
CA TYR A 18 23.20 3.91 -12.39
C TYR A 18 23.38 2.40 -12.25
N THR A 19 22.30 1.62 -12.38
CA THR A 19 22.39 0.15 -12.40
C THR A 19 22.93 -0.36 -13.73
N GLY A 20 22.84 0.47 -14.77
CA GLY A 20 23.22 0.12 -16.13
C GLY A 20 22.22 -0.79 -16.83
N ILE A 21 20.93 -0.76 -16.40
CA ILE A 21 19.87 -1.46 -17.10
C ILE A 21 19.76 -0.94 -18.54
N ASP A 22 19.43 -1.82 -19.47
CA ASP A 22 19.32 -1.55 -20.90
C ASP A 22 18.02 -0.82 -21.29
N LEU A 23 17.52 0.06 -20.42
CA LEU A 23 16.36 0.92 -20.64
C LEU A 23 16.75 2.40 -20.63
N PRO A 24 16.11 3.24 -21.46
CA PRO A 24 16.36 4.68 -21.46
C PRO A 24 15.76 5.36 -20.22
N GLY A 25 16.36 6.47 -19.79
CA GLY A 25 15.81 7.32 -18.75
C GLY A 25 16.10 6.87 -17.32
N GLU A 26 17.12 6.03 -17.11
CA GLU A 26 17.55 5.64 -15.79
C GLU A 26 18.01 6.86 -14.97
N ALA A 27 17.70 6.87 -13.67
CA ALA A 27 18.16 7.87 -12.71
C ALA A 27 19.02 7.22 -11.62
N ALA A 28 19.98 7.99 -11.09
CA ALA A 28 20.91 7.51 -10.06
C ALA A 28 20.34 7.59 -8.63
N GLY A 29 19.14 8.17 -8.44
CA GLY A 29 18.63 8.47 -7.11
C GLY A 29 19.37 9.64 -6.44
N LEU A 30 19.05 9.90 -5.18
CA LEU A 30 19.66 10.99 -4.39
C LEU A 30 20.11 10.43 -3.03
N LEU A 31 21.41 10.39 -2.80
CA LEU A 31 21.99 10.06 -1.51
C LEU A 31 22.57 11.30 -0.85
N HIS A 32 22.64 11.30 0.47
CA HIS A 32 23.48 12.24 1.21
C HIS A 32 24.95 12.08 0.84
N SER A 33 25.71 13.18 0.81
CA SER A 33 27.18 13.06 0.77
C SER A 33 27.65 12.51 2.12
N LYS A 34 28.80 11.83 2.10
CA LYS A 34 29.36 11.22 3.31
C LYS A 34 29.51 12.22 4.45
N GLU A 35 29.93 13.44 4.12
CA GLU A 35 30.18 14.53 5.06
C GLU A 35 28.88 15.12 5.64
N SER A 36 27.75 14.94 4.96
CA SER A 36 26.44 15.48 5.40
C SER A 36 25.64 14.52 6.29
N ILE A 37 26.15 13.29 6.52
CA ILE A 37 25.48 12.32 7.35
C ILE A 37 25.77 12.59 8.82
N GLY A 38 24.87 13.33 9.48
CA GLY A 38 24.88 13.51 10.93
C GLY A 38 24.16 12.39 11.68
N PRO A 39 24.03 12.49 13.01
CA PRO A 39 23.34 11.48 13.82
C PRO A 39 21.86 11.30 13.44
N THR A 40 21.18 12.37 13.05
CA THR A 40 19.75 12.36 12.65
C THR A 40 19.59 11.63 11.32
N GLU A 41 20.39 11.99 10.31
CA GLU A 41 20.36 11.37 8.99
C GLU A 41 20.69 9.88 9.09
N LEU A 42 21.72 9.53 9.86
CA LEU A 42 22.08 8.13 10.09
C LEU A 42 20.94 7.35 10.75
N ALA A 43 20.27 7.93 11.74
CA ALA A 43 19.14 7.31 12.43
C ALA A 43 17.98 7.07 11.46
N THR A 44 17.57 8.09 10.70
CA THR A 44 16.45 8.00 9.76
C THR A 44 16.75 7.10 8.57
N MET A 45 17.95 7.16 8.01
CA MET A 45 18.38 6.25 6.93
C MET A 45 18.40 4.78 7.37
N SER A 46 18.63 4.50 8.67
CA SER A 46 18.71 3.12 9.17
C SER A 46 17.38 2.34 9.03
N PHE A 47 16.27 3.04 8.92
CA PHE A 47 14.95 2.46 8.65
C PHE A 47 14.35 2.89 7.30
N GLY A 48 15.17 3.47 6.39
CA GLY A 48 14.79 3.70 4.99
C GLY A 48 14.18 5.07 4.70
N GLN A 49 14.48 6.09 5.52
CA GLN A 49 14.04 7.47 5.30
C GLN A 49 15.21 8.38 4.86
N THR A 50 14.90 9.59 4.40
CA THR A 50 15.84 10.69 4.08
C THR A 50 16.80 10.45 2.91
N PHE A 51 16.57 9.46 2.06
CA PHE A 51 17.23 9.33 0.76
C PHE A 51 16.27 8.81 -0.30
N ASN A 52 16.56 9.06 -1.58
CA ASN A 52 15.74 8.62 -2.68
C ASN A 52 16.51 7.62 -3.55
N CYS A 53 15.85 6.55 -3.91
CA CYS A 53 16.37 5.52 -4.81
C CYS A 53 15.32 5.14 -5.85
N THR A 54 15.77 4.60 -6.97
CA THR A 54 14.86 4.08 -8.00
C THR A 54 14.41 2.67 -7.65
N SER A 55 13.25 2.28 -8.16
CA SER A 55 12.73 0.92 -7.94
C SER A 55 13.71 -0.16 -8.42
N ILE A 56 14.41 0.09 -9.53
CA ILE A 56 15.39 -0.88 -10.05
C ILE A 56 16.64 -0.99 -9.15
N GLN A 57 17.09 0.11 -8.53
CA GLN A 57 18.15 0.06 -7.53
C GLN A 57 17.75 -0.78 -6.32
N VAL A 58 16.50 -0.60 -5.83
CA VAL A 58 15.97 -1.38 -4.69
C VAL A 58 15.90 -2.87 -5.04
N ILE A 59 15.41 -3.21 -6.23
CA ILE A 59 15.34 -4.61 -6.70
C ILE A 59 16.74 -5.21 -6.83
N ALA A 60 17.69 -4.50 -7.44
CA ALA A 60 19.07 -4.98 -7.60
C ALA A 60 19.77 -5.19 -6.24
N ALA A 61 19.64 -4.22 -5.32
CA ALA A 61 20.14 -4.33 -3.96
C ALA A 61 19.52 -5.51 -3.20
N PHE A 62 18.17 -5.64 -3.26
CA PHE A 62 17.46 -6.73 -2.62
C PHE A 62 17.83 -8.10 -3.22
N SER A 63 18.01 -8.18 -4.54
CA SER A 63 18.48 -9.40 -5.21
C SER A 63 19.79 -9.89 -4.58
N SER A 64 20.73 -8.98 -4.28
CA SER A 64 22.01 -9.35 -3.66
C SER A 64 21.85 -9.92 -2.23
N LEU A 65 20.78 -9.57 -1.51
CA LEU A 65 20.50 -10.14 -0.19
C LEU A 65 20.11 -11.62 -0.25
N ILE A 66 19.57 -12.09 -1.38
CA ILE A 66 18.96 -13.41 -1.48
C ILE A 66 19.67 -14.37 -2.45
N ASN A 67 20.59 -13.88 -3.31
CA ASN A 67 21.24 -14.64 -4.37
C ASN A 67 22.69 -15.09 -4.04
N GLY A 68 23.06 -15.12 -2.78
CA GLY A 68 24.44 -15.45 -2.35
C GLY A 68 25.33 -14.23 -2.19
N GLY A 69 24.79 -13.01 -2.23
CA GLY A 69 25.52 -11.78 -1.94
C GLY A 69 26.01 -11.01 -3.17
N ASN A 70 25.59 -11.38 -4.36
CA ASN A 70 26.08 -10.80 -5.61
C ASN A 70 25.18 -9.68 -6.11
N LEU A 71 25.70 -8.47 -6.24
CA LEU A 71 25.03 -7.40 -6.98
C LEU A 71 25.17 -7.70 -8.47
N VAL A 72 24.05 -7.85 -9.15
CA VAL A 72 23.99 -8.15 -10.58
C VAL A 72 23.49 -6.94 -11.37
N LYS A 73 23.96 -6.80 -12.59
CA LYS A 73 23.47 -5.78 -13.52
C LYS A 73 22.12 -6.23 -14.07
N PRO A 74 21.04 -5.45 -13.88
CA PRO A 74 19.75 -5.79 -14.46
C PRO A 74 19.74 -5.58 -15.97
N HIS A 75 18.98 -6.39 -16.70
CA HIS A 75 18.71 -6.23 -18.12
C HIS A 75 17.29 -6.70 -18.46
N VAL A 76 16.71 -6.18 -19.52
CA VAL A 76 15.39 -6.54 -20.06
C VAL A 76 15.53 -7.35 -21.33
N VAL A 77 16.57 -7.04 -22.14
CA VAL A 77 16.86 -7.76 -23.37
C VAL A 77 17.70 -8.99 -23.04
N SER A 78 17.16 -10.18 -23.24
CA SER A 78 17.91 -11.43 -23.08
C SER A 78 18.76 -11.73 -24.33
N GLN A 79 18.20 -11.48 -25.53
CA GLN A 79 18.84 -11.85 -26.79
C GLN A 79 18.36 -10.96 -27.94
N ILE A 80 19.26 -10.67 -28.87
CA ILE A 80 18.96 -10.04 -30.17
C ILE A 80 19.36 -11.04 -31.24
N VAL A 81 18.44 -11.31 -32.18
CA VAL A 81 18.68 -12.16 -33.35
C VAL A 81 18.52 -11.36 -34.64
N ASP A 82 19.30 -11.68 -35.67
CA ASP A 82 19.17 -11.10 -36.99
C ASP A 82 17.98 -11.72 -37.77
N ALA A 83 17.79 -11.26 -39.03
CA ALA A 83 16.71 -11.75 -39.89
C ALA A 83 16.87 -13.23 -40.28
N ASP A 84 18.07 -13.77 -40.21
CA ASP A 84 18.41 -15.16 -40.51
C ASP A 84 18.35 -16.07 -39.29
N GLY A 85 18.04 -15.50 -38.10
CA GLY A 85 17.93 -16.23 -36.81
C GLY A 85 19.26 -16.43 -36.10
N ASN A 86 20.35 -15.77 -36.55
CA ASN A 86 21.63 -15.82 -35.83
C ASN A 86 21.59 -14.88 -34.61
N VAL A 87 22.18 -15.34 -33.49
CA VAL A 87 22.32 -14.54 -32.30
C VAL A 87 23.38 -13.47 -32.51
N VAL A 88 22.96 -12.19 -32.45
CA VAL A 88 23.83 -11.00 -32.58
C VAL A 88 24.30 -10.52 -31.21
N LEU A 89 23.42 -10.63 -30.20
CA LEU A 89 23.68 -10.30 -28.81
C LEU A 89 22.98 -11.29 -27.91
N GLU A 90 23.67 -11.75 -26.87
CA GLU A 90 23.11 -12.51 -25.78
C GLU A 90 23.57 -11.87 -24.47
N ASN A 91 22.63 -11.57 -23.56
CA ASN A 91 22.93 -11.02 -22.27
C ASN A 91 22.85 -12.12 -21.21
N ASP A 92 24.04 -12.50 -20.71
CA ASP A 92 24.17 -13.35 -19.54
C ASP A 92 24.10 -12.55 -18.23
N THR A 93 23.94 -13.26 -17.13
CA THR A 93 24.01 -12.64 -15.81
C THR A 93 25.39 -12.04 -15.54
N GLU A 94 25.50 -10.72 -15.49
CA GLU A 94 26.72 -10.00 -15.15
C GLU A 94 26.75 -9.70 -13.64
N VAL A 95 27.76 -10.25 -12.93
CA VAL A 95 28.00 -9.95 -11.52
C VAL A 95 28.89 -8.72 -11.43
N VAL A 96 28.35 -7.62 -10.92
CA VAL A 96 29.10 -6.36 -10.72
C VAL A 96 30.10 -6.50 -9.58
N ARG A 97 29.65 -7.05 -8.42
CA ARG A 97 30.48 -7.32 -7.25
C ARG A 97 29.74 -8.17 -6.23
N ARG A 98 30.48 -8.71 -5.26
CA ARG A 98 29.90 -9.34 -4.08
C ARG A 98 29.79 -8.33 -2.95
N VAL A 99 28.58 -8.07 -2.45
CA VAL A 99 28.30 -7.08 -1.40
C VAL A 99 28.34 -7.71 -0.01
N ILE A 100 27.77 -8.90 0.13
CA ILE A 100 27.71 -9.65 1.39
C ILE A 100 28.18 -11.09 1.18
N SER A 101 28.49 -11.78 2.27
CA SER A 101 28.86 -13.19 2.20
C SER A 101 27.66 -14.06 1.86
N GLU A 102 27.89 -15.22 1.26
CA GLU A 102 26.87 -16.23 1.00
C GLU A 102 26.16 -16.68 2.28
N LYS A 103 26.90 -16.81 3.38
CA LYS A 103 26.35 -17.12 4.70
C LYS A 103 25.40 -16.02 5.18
N THR A 104 25.75 -14.76 5.00
CA THR A 104 24.88 -13.63 5.35
C THR A 104 23.62 -13.64 4.49
N SER A 105 23.74 -13.89 3.19
CA SER A 105 22.60 -14.02 2.28
C SER A 105 21.65 -15.16 2.70
N ALA A 106 22.19 -16.31 3.06
CA ALA A 106 21.39 -17.44 3.56
C ALA A 106 20.63 -17.06 4.85
N TYR A 107 21.28 -16.36 5.77
CA TYR A 107 20.63 -15.86 6.97
C TYR A 107 19.53 -14.84 6.67
N MET A 108 19.75 -13.93 5.72
CA MET A 108 18.75 -12.97 5.29
C MET A 108 17.51 -13.65 4.68
N ARG A 109 17.69 -14.69 3.87
CA ARG A 109 16.55 -15.47 3.36
C ARG A 109 15.70 -16.06 4.50
N THR A 110 16.35 -16.64 5.52
CA THR A 110 15.63 -17.16 6.70
C THR A 110 14.86 -16.07 7.43
N ALA A 111 15.48 -14.91 7.67
CA ALA A 111 14.84 -13.79 8.35
C ALA A 111 13.65 -13.23 7.55
N LEU A 112 13.80 -13.08 6.23
CA LEU A 112 12.74 -12.59 5.35
C LEU A 112 11.58 -13.58 5.20
N LYS A 113 11.85 -14.89 5.20
CA LYS A 113 10.83 -15.94 5.22
C LYS A 113 10.01 -15.87 6.50
N ALA A 114 10.65 -15.68 7.64
CA ALA A 114 9.98 -15.58 8.94
C ALA A 114 8.98 -14.39 9.01
N THR A 115 9.15 -13.34 8.21
CA THR A 115 8.17 -12.23 8.15
C THR A 115 6.83 -12.65 7.55
N VAL A 116 6.84 -13.66 6.67
CA VAL A 116 5.63 -14.23 6.07
C VAL A 116 5.05 -15.32 6.96
N GLU A 117 5.88 -16.15 7.55
CA GLU A 117 5.41 -17.26 8.40
C GLU A 117 4.88 -16.79 9.75
N ASN A 118 5.55 -15.81 10.37
CA ASN A 118 5.30 -15.43 11.76
C ASN A 118 5.09 -13.92 11.98
N GLY A 119 5.27 -13.10 10.92
CA GLY A 119 5.26 -11.65 11.01
C GLY A 119 4.06 -10.97 10.35
N LEU A 120 4.19 -9.67 10.10
CA LEU A 120 3.14 -8.81 9.55
C LEU A 120 2.73 -9.15 8.11
N ALA A 121 3.54 -9.95 7.38
CA ALA A 121 3.24 -10.35 6.00
C ALA A 121 2.50 -11.70 5.89
N LYS A 122 1.87 -12.19 6.93
CA LYS A 122 1.13 -13.47 6.95
C LYS A 122 0.10 -13.61 5.83
N LYS A 123 -0.58 -12.51 5.47
CA LYS A 123 -1.54 -12.48 4.34
C LYS A 123 -0.92 -12.81 2.98
N LEU A 124 0.41 -12.85 2.88
CA LEU A 124 1.13 -13.24 1.68
C LEU A 124 1.29 -14.75 1.54
N GLN A 125 0.99 -15.53 2.57
CA GLN A 125 1.11 -16.98 2.52
C GLN A 125 0.28 -17.56 1.36
N ILE A 126 0.91 -18.47 0.61
CA ILE A 126 0.32 -19.25 -0.47
C ILE A 126 0.65 -20.71 -0.18
N ASP A 127 -0.37 -21.54 -0.08
CA ASP A 127 -0.19 -22.93 0.26
C ASP A 127 0.68 -23.67 -0.77
N GLY A 128 1.60 -24.48 -0.29
CA GLY A 128 2.59 -25.18 -1.10
C GLY A 128 3.81 -24.32 -1.53
N TYR A 129 3.86 -23.03 -1.21
CA TYR A 129 4.96 -22.16 -1.66
C TYR A 129 5.61 -21.38 -0.51
N SER A 130 6.94 -21.45 -0.45
CA SER A 130 7.69 -20.63 0.50
C SER A 130 7.95 -19.24 -0.08
N ILE A 131 7.64 -18.21 0.69
CA ILE A 131 7.78 -16.80 0.28
C ILE A 131 8.56 -16.06 1.36
N GLY A 132 9.49 -15.21 0.95
CA GLY A 132 10.13 -14.25 1.83
C GLY A 132 9.70 -12.83 1.45
N CYS A 133 9.58 -11.94 2.45
CA CYS A 133 9.06 -10.59 2.24
C CYS A 133 9.70 -9.55 3.16
N LYS A 134 9.76 -8.30 2.67
CA LYS A 134 9.96 -7.10 3.46
C LYS A 134 8.93 -6.05 3.06
N THR A 135 8.15 -5.59 4.02
CA THR A 135 7.23 -4.46 3.86
C THR A 135 7.94 -3.14 4.12
N GLY A 136 7.48 -2.08 3.49
CA GLY A 136 7.96 -0.73 3.72
C GLY A 136 6.79 0.24 3.79
N THR A 137 6.90 1.19 4.72
CA THR A 137 5.98 2.31 4.90
C THR A 137 6.83 3.56 5.03
N ALA A 138 6.81 4.41 4.03
CA ALA A 138 7.59 5.64 4.01
C ALA A 138 6.69 6.85 4.01
N GLU A 139 6.92 7.76 4.96
CA GLU A 139 6.29 9.07 4.99
C GLU A 139 6.87 9.95 3.89
N GLN A 140 6.01 10.65 3.15
CA GLN A 140 6.39 11.57 2.08
C GLN A 140 5.94 12.99 2.41
N GLY A 141 6.78 13.98 2.09
CA GLY A 141 6.45 15.39 2.25
C GLY A 141 6.81 15.99 3.61
N SER A 142 6.31 17.19 3.88
CA SER A 142 6.53 17.91 5.12
C SER A 142 5.39 17.60 6.09
N ARG A 143 5.71 17.32 7.35
CA ARG A 143 4.78 16.99 8.46
C ARG A 143 3.65 17.98 8.72
N THR A 144 3.45 18.98 7.88
CA THR A 144 2.58 20.10 8.20
C THR A 144 1.18 20.03 7.62
N ASN A 145 0.84 19.15 6.65
CA ASN A 145 -0.52 19.22 6.10
C ASN A 145 -1.16 17.96 5.49
N ASP A 146 -0.44 16.94 5.06
CA ASP A 146 -1.07 15.73 4.54
C ASP A 146 -0.14 14.55 4.79
N ASP A 147 -0.61 13.55 5.53
CA ASP A 147 0.09 12.28 5.74
C ASP A 147 0.17 11.53 4.41
N LEU A 148 1.14 11.89 3.58
CA LEU A 148 1.39 11.24 2.30
C LEU A 148 2.31 10.05 2.51
N TRP A 149 1.87 8.89 2.09
CA TRP A 149 2.58 7.63 2.31
C TRP A 149 2.99 6.97 0.99
N ALA A 150 4.15 6.32 1.00
CA ALA A 150 4.52 5.32 0.02
C ALA A 150 4.59 3.96 0.71
N LEU A 151 3.72 3.06 0.29
CA LEU A 151 3.62 1.71 0.82
C LEU A 151 4.27 0.74 -0.14
N SER A 152 5.12 -0.14 0.35
CA SER A 152 5.80 -1.09 -0.50
C SER A 152 5.81 -2.51 0.07
N ASN A 153 5.87 -3.48 -0.83
CA ASN A 153 6.09 -4.87 -0.52
C ASN A 153 7.12 -5.44 -1.49
N MET A 154 8.24 -5.90 -0.97
CA MET A 154 9.29 -6.58 -1.71
C MET A 154 9.27 -8.04 -1.30
N SER A 155 8.81 -8.91 -2.20
CA SER A 155 8.69 -10.34 -1.97
C SER A 155 9.53 -11.12 -2.96
N TYR A 156 9.92 -12.33 -2.57
CA TYR A 156 10.63 -13.26 -3.44
C TYR A 156 10.20 -14.68 -3.17
N PHE A 157 10.31 -15.53 -4.16
CA PHE A 157 9.97 -16.95 -4.07
C PHE A 157 10.64 -17.80 -5.15
N PRO A 158 10.80 -19.14 -4.94
CA PRO A 158 10.73 -19.83 -3.64
C PRO A 158 11.79 -19.28 -2.67
N ALA A 159 11.51 -19.30 -1.34
CA ALA A 159 12.40 -18.67 -0.37
C ALA A 159 13.75 -19.41 -0.21
N GLU A 160 13.76 -20.72 -0.41
CA GLU A 160 14.97 -21.56 -0.33
C GLU A 160 15.88 -21.38 -1.53
N ASN A 161 15.31 -21.24 -2.73
CA ASN A 161 16.03 -21.04 -3.99
C ASN A 161 15.34 -19.94 -4.80
N PRO A 162 15.61 -18.67 -4.53
CA PRO A 162 14.93 -17.55 -5.13
C PRO A 162 15.02 -17.52 -6.66
N LYS A 163 13.86 -17.46 -7.31
CA LYS A 163 13.74 -17.37 -8.77
C LYS A 163 13.09 -16.05 -9.19
N TYR A 164 12.15 -15.54 -8.40
CA TYR A 164 11.39 -14.34 -8.69
C TYR A 164 11.48 -13.33 -7.55
N ILE A 165 11.50 -12.07 -7.90
CA ILE A 165 11.26 -10.94 -7.00
C ILE A 165 10.03 -10.19 -7.51
N VAL A 166 9.09 -9.91 -6.62
CA VAL A 166 7.92 -9.08 -6.89
C VAL A 166 7.99 -7.85 -6.00
N PHE A 167 8.11 -6.68 -6.60
CA PHE A 167 8.13 -5.41 -5.91
C PHE A 167 6.89 -4.61 -6.27
N THR A 168 6.04 -4.34 -5.28
CA THR A 168 4.84 -3.52 -5.44
C THR A 168 4.97 -2.27 -4.60
N VAL A 169 4.60 -1.13 -5.18
CA VAL A 169 4.59 0.17 -4.51
C VAL A 169 3.25 0.83 -4.78
N ILE A 170 2.60 1.32 -3.72
CA ILE A 170 1.44 2.18 -3.81
C ILE A 170 1.85 3.53 -3.26
N ASN A 171 1.81 4.54 -4.12
CA ASN A 171 2.18 5.89 -3.77
C ASN A 171 0.94 6.71 -3.47
N GLN A 172 0.89 7.36 -2.30
CA GLN A 172 -0.19 8.24 -1.87
C GLN A 172 -1.59 7.60 -2.00
N PRO A 173 -1.85 6.46 -1.35
CA PRO A 173 -3.17 5.86 -1.35
C PRO A 173 -4.19 6.84 -0.74
N SER A 174 -5.38 6.95 -1.36
CA SER A 174 -6.44 7.86 -0.91
C SER A 174 -7.03 7.48 0.46
N ASP A 175 -7.03 6.19 0.78
CA ASP A 175 -7.67 5.61 1.96
C ASP A 175 -6.66 4.89 2.87
N TYR A 176 -5.48 5.48 3.02
CA TYR A 176 -4.47 4.87 3.88
C TYR A 176 -4.79 5.11 5.36
N VAL A 177 -4.84 4.01 6.11
CA VAL A 177 -4.77 4.02 7.57
C VAL A 177 -3.39 3.49 7.97
N GLU A 178 -2.68 4.22 8.82
CA GLU A 178 -1.34 3.84 9.27
C GLU A 178 -1.31 2.40 9.80
N GLY A 179 -0.33 1.62 9.35
CA GLY A 179 -0.19 0.20 9.71
C GLY A 179 -0.96 -0.79 8.81
N VAL A 180 -1.81 -0.33 7.90
CA VAL A 180 -2.50 -1.20 6.95
C VAL A 180 -1.57 -1.57 5.80
N GLN A 181 -1.35 -2.86 5.60
CA GLN A 181 -0.46 -3.37 4.54
C GLN A 181 -1.18 -3.46 3.19
N THR A 182 -1.46 -2.32 2.59
CA THR A 182 -2.20 -2.20 1.33
C THR A 182 -1.55 -2.93 0.13
N PRO A 183 -0.20 -2.99 -0.05
CA PRO A 183 0.40 -3.71 -1.19
C PRO A 183 0.33 -5.23 -1.09
N THR A 184 0.19 -5.80 0.10
CA THR A 184 0.29 -7.26 0.32
C THR A 184 -0.72 -8.07 -0.48
N PRO A 185 -2.03 -7.75 -0.53
CA PRO A 185 -3.00 -8.49 -1.33
C PRO A 185 -2.71 -8.41 -2.83
N MET A 186 -2.23 -7.27 -3.32
CA MET A 186 -1.83 -7.12 -4.73
C MET A 186 -0.60 -7.96 -5.04
N THR A 187 0.42 -7.95 -4.18
CA THR A 187 1.62 -8.78 -4.30
C THR A 187 1.25 -10.26 -4.33
N LYS A 188 0.36 -10.72 -3.44
CA LYS A 188 -0.12 -12.10 -3.41
C LYS A 188 -0.73 -12.51 -4.76
N LYS A 189 -1.64 -11.71 -5.31
CA LYS A 189 -2.26 -11.98 -6.62
C LYS A 189 -1.23 -12.04 -7.76
N LEU A 190 -0.20 -11.19 -7.72
CA LEU A 190 0.89 -11.25 -8.71
C LEU A 190 1.68 -12.55 -8.59
N ILE A 191 2.04 -12.97 -7.37
CA ILE A 191 2.74 -14.24 -7.13
C ILE A 191 1.91 -15.41 -7.59
N GLU A 192 0.63 -15.49 -7.23
CA GLU A 192 -0.32 -16.53 -7.70
C GLU A 192 -0.41 -16.56 -9.25
N GLY A 193 -0.41 -15.38 -9.87
CA GLY A 193 -0.39 -15.23 -11.32
C GLY A 193 0.88 -15.80 -11.95
N ILE A 194 2.05 -15.52 -11.37
CA ILE A 194 3.35 -16.03 -11.85
C ILE A 194 3.42 -17.56 -11.66
N ILE A 195 3.01 -18.07 -10.50
CA ILE A 195 2.95 -19.50 -10.21
C ILE A 195 2.15 -20.23 -11.29
N LYS A 196 0.97 -19.70 -11.62
CA LYS A 196 0.10 -20.26 -12.65
C LYS A 196 0.68 -20.13 -14.06
N TYR A 197 1.28 -18.98 -14.39
CA TYR A 197 1.83 -18.70 -15.72
C TYR A 197 3.02 -19.61 -16.05
N ASP A 198 3.93 -19.78 -15.09
CA ASP A 198 5.14 -20.60 -15.25
C ASP A 198 4.94 -22.07 -14.84
N ASN A 199 3.72 -22.47 -14.46
CA ASN A 199 3.38 -23.82 -13.99
C ASN A 199 4.36 -24.30 -12.90
N LEU A 200 4.59 -23.47 -11.89
CA LEU A 200 5.53 -23.80 -10.82
C LEU A 200 4.96 -24.89 -9.91
N GLU A 201 5.74 -25.94 -9.71
CA GLU A 201 5.38 -27.00 -8.75
C GLU A 201 5.52 -26.48 -7.30
N PRO A 202 4.65 -26.93 -6.39
CA PRO A 202 4.78 -26.64 -4.97
C PRO A 202 6.17 -27.03 -4.43
N THR A 203 6.76 -26.16 -3.64
CA THR A 203 8.07 -26.36 -3.01
C THR A 203 7.98 -26.85 -1.57
N GLN A 204 6.77 -26.86 -1.02
CA GLN A 204 6.43 -27.34 0.32
C GLN A 204 5.22 -28.26 0.26
N PRO A 205 5.02 -29.11 1.28
CA PRO A 205 3.80 -29.90 1.37
C PRO A 205 2.56 -29.01 1.31
N VAL A 206 1.63 -29.37 0.45
CA VAL A 206 0.30 -28.76 0.40
C VAL A 206 -0.52 -29.38 1.52
N GLU A 207 -1.14 -28.57 2.39
CA GLU A 207 -2.09 -29.10 3.35
C GLU A 207 -3.28 -29.69 2.59
N ASP A 208 -3.60 -30.96 2.84
CA ASP A 208 -4.72 -31.63 2.17
C ASP A 208 -6.02 -30.83 2.39
N GLU A 209 -6.77 -30.57 1.30
CA GLU A 209 -8.08 -29.87 1.34
C GLU A 209 -9.07 -30.49 2.35
N ALA A 210 -8.87 -31.77 2.71
CA ALA A 210 -9.65 -32.47 3.73
C ALA A 210 -9.47 -31.88 5.15
N ASN A 211 -8.36 -31.19 5.44
CA ASN A 211 -8.13 -30.51 6.72
C ASN A 211 -8.65 -29.08 6.73
N LEU A 212 -8.86 -28.44 5.58
CA LEU A 212 -9.45 -27.10 5.45
C LEU A 212 -10.95 -27.08 5.73
N SER A 213 -11.62 -28.24 5.71
CA SER A 213 -13.08 -28.37 5.93
C SER A 213 -13.50 -28.44 7.41
N GLN A 214 -12.59 -28.33 8.36
CA GLN A 214 -12.97 -28.06 9.73
C GLN A 214 -13.20 -26.56 9.84
N ASN A 215 -14.47 -26.15 10.02
CA ASN A 215 -14.88 -24.78 10.33
C ASN A 215 -14.04 -24.26 11.52
N LYS A 216 -12.88 -23.71 11.21
CA LYS A 216 -12.00 -23.09 12.21
C LYS A 216 -12.66 -21.77 12.58
N THR A 217 -13.25 -21.72 13.75
CA THR A 217 -13.89 -20.53 14.27
C THR A 217 -12.96 -19.80 15.20
N VAL A 218 -13.12 -18.49 15.30
CA VAL A 218 -12.36 -17.63 16.19
C VAL A 218 -13.30 -16.65 16.88
N THR A 219 -13.00 -16.30 18.12
CA THR A 219 -13.77 -15.33 18.88
C THR A 219 -13.20 -13.93 18.66
N VAL A 220 -14.06 -13.00 18.24
CA VAL A 220 -13.70 -11.59 18.04
C VAL A 220 -13.45 -10.96 19.42
N ALA A 221 -12.27 -10.36 19.60
CA ALA A 221 -11.92 -9.67 20.83
C ALA A 221 -12.64 -8.32 20.96
N ASP A 222 -12.53 -7.68 22.11
CA ASP A 222 -12.95 -6.30 22.30
C ASP A 222 -11.83 -5.37 21.82
N TYR A 223 -12.12 -4.60 20.79
CA TYR A 223 -11.18 -3.66 20.20
C TYR A 223 -11.54 -2.21 20.51
N THR A 224 -12.63 -1.98 21.24
CA THR A 224 -13.04 -0.62 21.64
C THR A 224 -11.92 0.04 22.44
N ASP A 225 -11.71 1.33 22.22
CA ASP A 225 -10.65 2.17 22.82
C ASP A 225 -9.20 1.73 22.49
N SER A 226 -9.02 0.76 21.58
CA SER A 226 -7.71 0.29 21.15
C SER A 226 -7.19 1.10 19.94
N VAL A 227 -5.86 1.20 19.83
CA VAL A 227 -5.22 1.77 18.66
C VAL A 227 -5.36 0.80 17.48
N ILE A 228 -5.79 1.31 16.34
CA ILE A 228 -6.09 0.50 15.14
C ILE A 228 -4.91 -0.38 14.71
N PHE A 229 -3.68 0.08 14.90
CA PHE A 229 -2.48 -0.70 14.59
C PHE A 229 -2.40 -2.02 15.37
N ASP A 230 -2.66 -1.96 16.67
CA ASP A 230 -2.63 -3.15 17.54
C ASP A 230 -3.78 -4.10 17.21
N VAL A 231 -4.95 -3.54 16.89
CA VAL A 231 -6.15 -4.30 16.48
C VAL A 231 -5.90 -5.08 15.19
N ILE A 232 -5.29 -4.44 14.20
CA ILE A 232 -4.98 -5.10 12.92
C ILE A 232 -4.02 -6.27 13.15
N GLY A 233 -3.01 -6.09 14.00
CA GLY A 233 -2.08 -7.17 14.34
C GLY A 233 -2.77 -8.38 15.00
N ASP A 234 -3.75 -8.15 15.88
CA ASP A 234 -4.54 -9.22 16.52
C ASP A 234 -5.51 -9.90 15.54
N LEU A 235 -6.18 -9.12 14.67
CA LEU A 235 -7.07 -9.66 13.63
C LEU A 235 -6.30 -10.51 12.63
N ASP A 236 -5.13 -10.06 12.20
CA ASP A 236 -4.25 -10.82 11.31
C ASP A 236 -3.76 -12.12 11.99
N GLY A 237 -3.43 -12.06 13.28
CA GLY A 237 -3.07 -13.25 14.07
C GLY A 237 -4.21 -14.26 14.21
N LYS A 238 -5.45 -13.81 14.13
CA LYS A 238 -6.69 -14.61 14.17
C LYS A 238 -7.19 -15.01 12.78
N GLU A 239 -6.46 -14.67 11.73
CA GLU A 239 -6.84 -14.93 10.34
C GLU A 239 -8.21 -14.31 9.97
N LEU A 240 -8.55 -13.13 10.55
CA LEU A 240 -9.74 -12.35 10.23
C LEU A 240 -9.41 -11.25 9.23
N THR A 241 -10.36 -10.91 8.38
CA THR A 241 -10.28 -9.74 7.51
C THR A 241 -10.90 -8.53 8.22
N TYR A 242 -10.59 -7.33 7.78
CA TYR A 242 -11.15 -6.13 8.40
C TYR A 242 -11.45 -5.04 7.39
N LYS A 243 -12.40 -4.17 7.78
CA LYS A 243 -12.71 -2.93 7.08
C LYS A 243 -12.69 -1.79 8.09
N VAL A 244 -11.95 -0.72 7.78
CA VAL A 244 -11.90 0.48 8.62
C VAL A 244 -12.89 1.50 8.09
N VAL A 245 -13.71 2.06 8.96
CA VAL A 245 -14.70 3.11 8.67
C VAL A 245 -14.46 4.30 9.59
N GLY A 246 -14.29 5.47 9.01
CA GLY A 246 -14.01 6.70 9.74
C GLY A 246 -12.58 7.21 9.54
N ASN A 247 -12.23 8.25 10.27
CA ASN A 247 -10.96 8.95 10.14
C ASN A 247 -10.33 9.14 11.54
N GLY A 248 -9.38 8.29 11.88
CA GLY A 248 -8.69 8.30 13.16
C GLY A 248 -7.92 7.03 13.42
N ASN A 249 -7.32 6.93 14.60
CA ASN A 249 -6.47 5.81 15.00
C ASN A 249 -7.02 5.00 16.19
N THR A 250 -8.16 5.41 16.77
CA THR A 250 -8.77 4.73 17.91
C THR A 250 -10.09 4.10 17.51
N VAL A 251 -10.27 2.82 17.80
CA VAL A 251 -11.51 2.09 17.53
C VAL A 251 -12.56 2.53 18.54
N VAL A 252 -13.69 3.04 18.06
CA VAL A 252 -14.82 3.46 18.92
C VAL A 252 -15.98 2.48 18.85
N ASN A 253 -16.04 1.63 17.83
CA ASN A 253 -17.04 0.59 17.70
C ASN A 253 -16.55 -0.50 16.73
N GLN A 254 -17.13 -1.69 16.82
CA GLN A 254 -16.81 -2.83 15.96
C GLN A 254 -18.02 -3.67 15.61
N VAL A 255 -17.98 -4.33 14.47
CA VAL A 255 -18.95 -5.33 14.02
C VAL A 255 -18.18 -6.49 13.36
N PRO A 256 -18.33 -7.76 13.83
CA PRO A 256 -19.16 -8.22 14.94
C PRO A 256 -18.74 -7.67 16.32
N LYS A 257 -19.66 -7.72 17.29
CA LYS A 257 -19.36 -7.33 18.68
C LYS A 257 -18.35 -8.29 19.30
N SER A 258 -17.64 -7.79 20.32
CA SER A 258 -16.73 -8.63 21.10
C SER A 258 -17.43 -9.87 21.68
N GLY A 259 -16.71 -10.98 21.75
CA GLY A 259 -17.27 -12.28 22.17
C GLY A 259 -18.03 -13.04 21.09
N THR A 260 -18.28 -12.47 19.91
CA THR A 260 -18.91 -13.19 18.78
C THR A 260 -17.93 -14.21 18.22
N THR A 261 -18.37 -15.46 18.05
CA THR A 261 -17.61 -16.48 17.34
C THR A 261 -17.94 -16.42 15.84
N VAL A 262 -16.93 -16.31 15.02
CA VAL A 262 -17.03 -16.21 13.55
C VAL A 262 -16.09 -17.19 12.88
N ASP A 263 -16.35 -17.53 11.62
CA ASP A 263 -15.44 -18.35 10.83
C ASP A 263 -14.14 -17.58 10.52
N VAL A 264 -13.02 -18.27 10.43
CA VAL A 264 -11.77 -17.73 9.93
C VAL A 264 -12.00 -17.14 8.53
N GLY A 265 -11.40 -15.97 8.26
CA GLY A 265 -11.65 -15.20 7.03
C GLY A 265 -12.83 -14.23 7.11
N SER A 266 -13.65 -14.28 8.17
CA SER A 266 -14.76 -13.31 8.35
C SER A 266 -14.26 -11.87 8.46
N GLU A 267 -15.06 -10.92 7.95
CA GLU A 267 -14.73 -9.49 8.01
C GLU A 267 -15.16 -8.88 9.34
N VAL A 268 -14.26 -8.12 9.97
CA VAL A 268 -14.55 -7.28 11.13
C VAL A 268 -14.52 -5.81 10.69
N ILE A 269 -15.65 -5.13 10.84
CA ILE A 269 -15.74 -3.69 10.56
C ILE A 269 -15.33 -2.94 11.81
N LEU A 270 -14.32 -2.07 11.69
CA LEU A 270 -13.79 -1.24 12.76
C LEU A 270 -14.18 0.21 12.49
N TYR A 271 -14.94 0.81 13.38
CA TYR A 271 -15.26 2.23 13.33
C TYR A 271 -14.21 2.98 14.13
N VAL A 272 -13.47 3.88 13.48
CA VAL A 272 -12.39 4.62 14.11
C VAL A 272 -12.70 6.10 14.24
N GLN A 273 -12.16 6.70 15.30
CA GLN A 273 -12.26 8.12 15.59
C GLN A 273 -10.89 8.61 16.11
N ARG A 274 -10.61 9.91 15.97
CA ARG A 274 -9.43 10.50 16.62
C ARG A 274 -9.62 10.44 18.14
N SER A 275 -8.53 10.26 18.88
CA SER A 275 -8.57 10.30 20.35
C SER A 275 -9.05 11.67 20.86
N GLU A 276 -9.71 11.71 22.03
CA GLU A 276 -10.29 12.94 22.61
C GLU A 276 -9.27 14.05 22.92
N GLU A 277 -7.96 13.81 22.80
CA GLU A 277 -6.94 14.85 22.95
C GLU A 277 -6.87 15.82 21.78
N ASP A 278 -7.53 15.52 20.65
CA ASP A 278 -7.60 16.38 19.48
C ASP A 278 -8.92 17.20 19.47
N THR A 279 -9.08 18.09 20.46
CA THR A 279 -10.19 19.06 20.52
C THR A 279 -10.05 20.19 19.48
N GLY A 280 -9.46 19.89 18.33
CA GLY A 280 -9.29 20.80 17.22
C GLY A 280 -10.58 21.06 16.46
N THR A 281 -10.65 22.21 15.83
CA THR A 281 -11.66 22.51 14.83
C THR A 281 -11.32 21.79 13.50
N VAL A 282 -12.32 21.26 12.81
CA VAL A 282 -12.18 20.62 11.50
C VAL A 282 -12.80 21.53 10.44
N SER A 283 -12.12 21.66 9.30
CA SER A 283 -12.66 22.42 8.16
C SER A 283 -13.77 21.66 7.48
N VAL A 284 -14.92 22.29 7.28
CA VAL A 284 -16.09 21.66 6.64
C VAL A 284 -15.80 21.40 5.16
N PRO A 285 -15.90 20.15 4.67
CA PRO A 285 -15.70 19.82 3.27
C PRO A 285 -16.77 20.44 2.35
N ASN A 286 -16.40 20.66 1.08
CA ASN A 286 -17.37 21.10 0.08
C ASN A 286 -18.18 19.91 -0.45
N VAL A 287 -19.46 19.92 -0.21
CA VAL A 287 -20.41 18.89 -0.71
C VAL A 287 -21.49 19.46 -1.64
N VAL A 288 -21.44 20.75 -1.95
CA VAL A 288 -22.35 21.37 -2.92
C VAL A 288 -22.15 20.73 -4.30
N GLY A 289 -23.23 20.37 -4.97
CA GLY A 289 -23.22 19.68 -6.26
C GLY A 289 -23.17 18.14 -6.17
N LYS A 290 -23.06 17.56 -4.97
CA LYS A 290 -23.13 16.11 -4.75
C LYS A 290 -24.57 15.65 -4.52
N ASN A 291 -24.87 14.37 -4.77
CA ASN A 291 -26.10 13.77 -4.28
C ASN A 291 -26.02 13.57 -2.75
N TYR A 292 -27.15 13.28 -2.11
CA TYR A 292 -27.23 13.13 -0.65
C TYR A 292 -26.26 12.09 -0.11
N GLU A 293 -26.21 10.89 -0.69
CA GLU A 293 -25.37 9.78 -0.23
C GLU A 293 -23.87 10.12 -0.26
N GLN A 294 -23.43 10.76 -1.35
CA GLN A 294 -22.03 11.21 -1.49
C GLN A 294 -21.69 12.34 -0.51
N ALA A 295 -22.64 13.25 -0.27
CA ALA A 295 -22.47 14.36 0.66
C ALA A 295 -22.42 13.86 2.11
N GLU A 296 -23.34 12.98 2.49
CA GLU A 296 -23.39 12.35 3.81
C GLU A 296 -22.10 11.57 4.10
N THR A 297 -21.65 10.72 3.15
CA THR A 297 -20.42 9.97 3.27
C THR A 297 -19.21 10.91 3.44
N THR A 298 -19.13 11.99 2.65
CA THR A 298 -18.02 12.95 2.72
C THR A 298 -17.96 13.66 4.07
N LEU A 299 -19.11 14.10 4.58
CA LEU A 299 -19.18 14.84 5.85
C LEU A 299 -18.99 13.93 7.06
N THR A 300 -19.57 12.74 7.03
CA THR A 300 -19.45 11.75 8.11
C THR A 300 -17.99 11.28 8.24
N ASN A 301 -17.32 11.03 7.11
CA ASN A 301 -15.88 10.70 7.10
C ASN A 301 -15.01 11.84 7.62
N ALA A 302 -15.43 13.09 7.46
CA ALA A 302 -14.78 14.26 8.03
C ALA A 302 -15.11 14.50 9.52
N GLY A 303 -15.97 13.65 10.13
CA GLY A 303 -16.33 13.71 11.54
C GLY A 303 -17.47 14.66 11.87
N PHE A 304 -18.36 14.94 10.90
CA PHE A 304 -19.58 15.75 11.08
C PHE A 304 -20.82 14.89 11.18
N THR A 305 -21.85 15.39 11.84
CA THR A 305 -23.20 14.89 11.70
C THR A 305 -23.92 15.62 10.58
N VAL A 306 -24.86 14.96 9.90
CA VAL A 306 -25.54 15.51 8.72
C VAL A 306 -27.03 15.60 9.00
N ALA A 307 -27.59 16.80 8.80
CA ALA A 307 -29.02 17.03 8.68
C ALA A 307 -29.32 17.56 7.28
N PHE A 308 -30.56 17.42 6.82
CA PHE A 308 -30.95 17.92 5.50
C PHE A 308 -32.34 18.45 5.48
N GLU A 309 -32.61 19.36 4.53
CA GLU A 309 -33.91 19.82 4.11
C GLU A 309 -34.06 19.69 2.60
N GLY A 310 -35.26 19.42 2.13
CA GLY A 310 -35.57 19.18 0.73
C GLY A 310 -35.70 17.70 0.38
N ASP A 311 -35.59 17.36 -0.92
CA ASP A 311 -35.80 16.00 -1.41
C ASP A 311 -34.44 15.27 -1.50
N GLN A 312 -34.32 14.14 -0.83
CA GLN A 312 -33.10 13.30 -0.81
C GLN A 312 -32.66 12.80 -2.20
N SER A 313 -33.59 12.76 -3.18
CA SER A 313 -33.25 12.40 -4.56
C SER A 313 -32.59 13.56 -5.34
N GLY A 314 -32.55 14.75 -4.75
CA GLY A 314 -31.97 15.96 -5.32
C GLY A 314 -30.43 16.04 -5.18
N THR A 315 -29.95 17.20 -5.58
CA THR A 315 -28.51 17.58 -5.47
C THR A 315 -28.37 18.64 -4.39
N VAL A 316 -27.28 18.58 -3.61
CA VAL A 316 -26.98 19.59 -2.60
C VAL A 316 -26.74 20.95 -3.27
N THR A 317 -27.61 21.92 -3.00
CA THR A 317 -27.50 23.29 -3.51
C THR A 317 -26.86 24.24 -2.52
N ALA A 318 -26.97 23.93 -1.21
CA ALA A 318 -26.32 24.71 -0.14
C ALA A 318 -25.90 23.80 1.03
N GLN A 319 -24.95 24.25 1.80
CA GLN A 319 -24.54 23.66 3.07
C GLN A 319 -24.27 24.73 4.12
N ASP A 320 -24.61 24.47 5.37
CA ASP A 320 -24.31 25.34 6.52
C ASP A 320 -23.83 24.49 7.71
N PRO A 321 -22.61 24.69 8.26
CA PRO A 321 -21.64 25.73 7.88
C PRO A 321 -21.10 25.61 6.46
N LYS A 322 -20.71 26.74 5.87
CA LYS A 322 -20.10 26.75 4.52
C LYS A 322 -18.79 25.98 4.50
N TYR A 323 -18.44 25.43 3.35
CA TYR A 323 -17.16 24.76 3.16
C TYR A 323 -15.98 25.69 3.49
N GLY A 324 -14.90 25.11 4.02
CA GLY A 324 -13.71 25.84 4.47
C GLY A 324 -13.85 26.53 5.84
N VAL A 325 -15.04 26.57 6.44
CA VAL A 325 -15.22 27.05 7.81
C VAL A 325 -14.74 25.97 8.79
N SER A 326 -13.91 26.35 9.75
CA SER A 326 -13.44 25.45 10.81
C SER A 326 -14.42 25.49 11.98
N VAL A 327 -15.05 24.35 12.30
CA VAL A 327 -15.97 24.21 13.43
C VAL A 327 -15.57 22.99 14.27
N ALA A 328 -16.13 22.90 15.47
CA ALA A 328 -15.83 21.79 16.37
C ALA A 328 -16.18 20.46 15.71
N LYS A 329 -15.36 19.44 15.91
CA LYS A 329 -15.63 18.09 15.45
C LYS A 329 -16.95 17.57 16.06
N GLY A 330 -17.72 16.83 15.27
CA GLY A 330 -19.06 16.39 15.66
C GLY A 330 -20.16 17.44 15.45
N SER A 331 -19.82 18.65 14.97
CA SER A 331 -20.82 19.66 14.59
C SER A 331 -21.76 19.13 13.50
N GLU A 332 -23.00 19.57 13.53
CA GLU A 332 -23.97 19.28 12.50
C GLU A 332 -23.77 20.17 11.27
N VAL A 333 -23.83 19.57 10.09
CA VAL A 333 -23.86 20.26 8.81
C VAL A 333 -25.24 20.06 8.18
N MET A 334 -25.97 21.16 8.00
CA MET A 334 -27.27 21.17 7.33
C MET A 334 -27.07 21.25 5.82
N LEU A 335 -27.71 20.36 5.08
CA LEU A 335 -27.72 20.33 3.62
C LEU A 335 -29.09 20.79 3.08
N THR A 336 -29.06 21.63 2.06
CA THR A 336 -30.27 21.95 1.27
C THR A 336 -30.21 21.18 -0.04
N LEU A 337 -31.24 20.37 -0.33
CA LEU A 337 -31.31 19.50 -1.51
C LEU A 337 -32.46 19.93 -2.42
N GLU A 338 -32.17 20.09 -3.70
CA GLU A 338 -33.16 20.43 -4.72
C GLU A 338 -33.05 19.49 -5.92
N ILE A 339 -34.18 19.13 -6.50
CA ILE A 339 -34.25 18.40 -7.77
C ILE A 339 -33.96 19.38 -8.90
N PRO A 340 -32.96 19.14 -9.77
CA PRO A 340 -32.71 20.02 -10.92
C PRO A 340 -33.96 20.11 -11.81
N GLU A 341 -34.48 21.32 -12.04
CA GLU A 341 -35.52 21.52 -13.03
C GLU A 341 -35.05 21.05 -14.42
N LYS A 342 -35.86 20.19 -15.06
CA LYS A 342 -35.60 19.85 -16.46
C LYS A 342 -35.88 21.10 -17.30
N THR A 343 -34.83 21.74 -17.80
CA THR A 343 -34.96 22.75 -18.86
C THR A 343 -35.40 22.04 -20.14
N ASP A 344 -36.70 22.09 -20.43
CA ASP A 344 -37.27 21.73 -21.74
C ASP A 344 -36.76 22.75 -22.78
N THR A 345 -35.67 22.44 -23.44
CA THR A 345 -35.30 23.12 -24.68
C THR A 345 -36.11 22.54 -25.85
N SER A 346 -37.37 22.90 -25.94
CA SER A 346 -38.13 22.78 -27.19
C SER A 346 -37.77 23.96 -28.11
N THR A 347 -36.82 23.77 -28.98
CA THR A 347 -36.61 24.66 -30.14
C THR A 347 -37.73 24.45 -31.11
N ASP A 348 -38.70 25.36 -31.06
CA ASP A 348 -39.76 25.52 -32.10
C ASP A 348 -39.09 26.14 -33.35
N THR A 349 -38.91 25.31 -34.38
CA THR A 349 -38.51 25.73 -35.70
C THR A 349 -39.77 25.93 -36.57
N THR A 350 -40.36 27.10 -36.48
CA THR A 350 -41.35 27.54 -37.45
C THR A 350 -40.65 28.27 -38.60
N GLY A 351 -40.59 27.60 -39.73
CA GLY A 351 -40.17 28.19 -40.98
C GLY A 351 -41.12 29.27 -41.47
N THR A 352 -40.51 30.35 -41.98
CA THR A 352 -41.25 31.27 -42.88
C THR A 352 -40.41 31.43 -44.12
N GLN A 353 -40.86 30.81 -45.20
CA GLN A 353 -40.52 31.19 -46.59
C GLN A 353 -41.10 32.57 -46.86
N THR A 354 -40.32 33.46 -47.43
CA THR A 354 -40.85 34.55 -48.24
C THR A 354 -39.93 34.78 -49.42
N THR A 355 -40.51 34.56 -50.58
CA THR A 355 -40.08 34.93 -51.95
C THR A 355 -39.89 36.43 -52.11
N GLN A 356 -38.77 36.88 -52.68
CA GLN A 356 -38.61 37.60 -53.95
C GLN A 356 -37.13 37.71 -54.28
#